data_ce6098afb8c83bde03388db61fcaee12
#
_entry.id   ce6098afb8c83bde03388db61fcaee12
#
_cell.length_a   1.000
_cell.length_b   1.000
_cell.length_c   1.000
_cell.angle_alpha   90.00
_cell.angle_beta   90.00
_cell.angle_gamma   90.00
#
_symmetry.space_group_name_H-M   'P 1'
#
loop_
_entity.id
_entity.type
_entity.pdbx_description
1 polymer ?
#
loop_
_entity_poly.entity_id
_entity_poly.type
_entity_poly.pdbx_seq_one_letter_code
_entity_poly.pdbx_strand_id
1 'polypeptide(L)'
;MACSSENQWLDTALNLAGDNRAELQKVLDRYKEEDGDKYRAACFLIENMPFHGAYEGKALENYRKYFSEYVSFPYSRHVQELIDSLKRADGEFSINQLTYKRDIMTVDSAFLVNHIEWAFKVWREQPWGKHVDFDTFCEYILPYRIG
;
A
#
# COMPACT_ATOMS: atom_id res chain seq x y z
N MET A 1 22.36 -6.96 -21.93
CA MET A 1 22.56 -5.58 -21.43
C MET A 1 21.24 -4.97 -20.90
N ALA A 2 20.47 -5.70 -20.09
CA ALA A 2 19.21 -5.20 -19.48
C ALA A 2 19.32 -4.91 -17.96
N CYS A 3 20.49 -5.13 -17.35
CA CYS A 3 20.65 -5.02 -15.89
C CYS A 3 20.89 -3.60 -15.33
N SER A 4 21.08 -2.57 -16.15
CA SER A 4 21.45 -1.25 -15.64
C SER A 4 20.25 -0.33 -15.35
N SER A 5 19.11 -0.54 -16.02
CA SER A 5 17.92 0.29 -15.81
C SER A 5 17.10 -0.20 -14.61
N GLU A 6 16.99 -1.52 -14.40
CA GLU A 6 16.25 -2.10 -13.26
C GLU A 6 16.86 -1.68 -11.92
N ASN A 7 18.20 -1.75 -11.80
CA ASN A 7 18.87 -1.29 -10.58
C ASN A 7 18.70 0.21 -10.29
N GLN A 8 18.57 1.04 -11.32
CA GLN A 8 18.44 2.49 -11.16
C GLN A 8 17.09 2.88 -10.54
N TRP A 9 15.99 2.21 -10.92
CA TRP A 9 14.67 2.47 -10.34
C TRP A 9 14.59 2.04 -8.87
N LEU A 10 15.12 0.86 -8.55
CA LEU A 10 15.19 0.37 -7.18
C LEU A 10 16.01 1.31 -6.29
N ASP A 11 17.18 1.73 -6.74
CA ASP A 11 18.03 2.67 -6.01
C ASP A 11 17.34 4.02 -5.79
N THR A 12 16.62 4.51 -6.79
CA THR A 12 15.84 5.73 -6.68
C THR A 12 14.73 5.59 -5.64
N ALA A 13 13.98 4.49 -5.67
CA ALA A 13 12.94 4.19 -4.70
C ALA A 13 13.51 4.11 -3.27
N LEU A 14 14.60 3.38 -3.08
CA LEU A 14 15.27 3.25 -1.79
C LEU A 14 15.79 4.60 -1.25
N ASN A 15 16.22 5.50 -2.14
CA ASN A 15 16.64 6.84 -1.73
C ASN A 15 15.43 7.70 -1.30
N LEU A 16 14.28 7.55 -1.96
CA LEU A 16 13.03 8.23 -1.58
C LEU A 16 12.45 7.74 -0.25
N ALA A 17 12.82 6.53 0.19
CA ALA A 17 12.37 5.97 1.46
C ALA A 17 12.91 6.73 2.69
N GLY A 18 14.01 7.46 2.55
CA GLY A 18 14.63 8.18 3.67
C GLY A 18 14.97 7.24 4.84
N ASP A 19 14.49 7.57 6.02
CA ASP A 19 14.75 6.77 7.25
C ASP A 19 14.16 5.34 7.17
N ASN A 20 13.13 5.15 6.35
CA ASN A 20 12.50 3.84 6.15
C ASN A 20 13.29 2.90 5.23
N ARG A 21 14.37 3.38 4.61
CA ARG A 21 15.23 2.57 3.74
C ARG A 21 15.67 1.25 4.40
N ALA A 22 15.98 1.30 5.70
CA ALA A 22 16.42 0.13 6.44
C ALA A 22 15.37 -0.99 6.49
N GLU A 23 14.09 -0.65 6.58
CA GLU A 23 12.99 -1.62 6.55
C GLU A 23 12.87 -2.29 5.17
N LEU A 24 12.94 -1.50 4.11
CA LEU A 24 12.90 -2.04 2.74
C LEU A 24 14.12 -2.91 2.42
N GLN A 25 15.30 -2.52 2.91
CA GLN A 25 16.53 -3.30 2.74
C GLN A 25 16.43 -4.67 3.42
N LYS A 26 15.82 -4.77 4.61
CA LYS A 26 15.58 -6.06 5.27
C LYS A 26 14.79 -7.04 4.41
N VAL A 27 13.81 -6.56 3.66
CA VAL A 27 13.01 -7.40 2.75
C VAL A 27 13.86 -7.94 1.60
N LEU A 28 14.65 -7.06 0.98
CA LEU A 28 15.56 -7.43 -0.10
C LEU A 28 16.62 -8.46 0.38
N ASP A 29 17.23 -8.19 1.53
CA ASP A 29 18.27 -9.05 2.10
C ASP A 29 17.70 -10.44 2.46
N ARG A 30 16.44 -10.50 2.95
CA ARG A 30 15.77 -11.75 3.23
C ARG A 30 15.69 -12.67 2.01
N TYR A 31 15.28 -12.14 0.86
CA TYR A 31 14.99 -12.97 -0.31
C TYR A 31 16.17 -13.14 -1.27
N LYS A 32 17.23 -12.36 -1.09
CA LYS A 32 18.38 -12.36 -2.00
C LYS A 32 19.04 -13.73 -2.20
N GLU A 33 19.07 -14.53 -1.14
CA GLU A 33 19.71 -15.85 -1.13
C GLU A 33 18.67 -17.01 -1.06
N GLU A 34 17.41 -16.71 -0.76
CA GLU A 34 16.40 -17.75 -0.50
C GLU A 34 15.57 -18.10 -1.74
N ASP A 35 15.09 -17.10 -2.46
CA ASP A 35 14.13 -17.29 -3.57
C ASP A 35 14.24 -16.14 -4.58
N GLY A 36 14.79 -16.44 -5.76
CA GLY A 36 15.00 -15.45 -6.81
C GLY A 36 13.72 -14.76 -7.28
N ASP A 37 12.60 -15.47 -7.37
CA ASP A 37 11.33 -14.87 -7.77
C ASP A 37 10.76 -13.97 -6.67
N LYS A 38 10.87 -14.35 -5.39
CA LYS A 38 10.48 -13.48 -4.28
C LYS A 38 11.36 -12.24 -4.18
N TYR A 39 12.65 -12.36 -4.48
CA TYR A 39 13.54 -11.20 -4.57
C TYR A 39 13.09 -10.24 -5.67
N ARG A 40 12.80 -10.75 -6.88
CA ARG A 40 12.29 -9.94 -8.00
C ARG A 40 10.95 -9.28 -7.66
N ALA A 41 10.06 -10.01 -6.98
CA ALA A 41 8.78 -9.49 -6.51
C ALA A 41 8.96 -8.38 -5.46
N ALA A 42 9.91 -8.52 -4.53
CA ALA A 42 10.24 -7.48 -3.56
C ALA A 42 10.77 -6.22 -4.26
N CYS A 43 11.67 -6.37 -5.24
CA CYS A 43 12.14 -5.26 -6.07
C CYS A 43 10.96 -4.55 -6.76
N PHE A 44 10.09 -5.31 -7.43
CA PHE A 44 8.91 -4.75 -8.12
C PHE A 44 8.01 -3.94 -7.18
N LEU A 45 7.70 -4.47 -5.99
CA LEU A 45 6.88 -3.74 -5.01
C LEU A 45 7.55 -2.43 -4.56
N ILE A 46 8.84 -2.47 -4.26
CA ILE A 46 9.60 -1.29 -3.78
C ILE A 46 9.72 -0.23 -4.88
N GLU A 47 10.00 -0.63 -6.11
CA GLU A 47 10.10 0.27 -7.27
C GLU A 47 8.80 1.02 -7.56
N ASN A 48 7.64 0.38 -7.36
CA ASN A 48 6.33 0.98 -7.60
C ASN A 48 5.75 1.71 -6.36
N MET A 49 6.33 1.52 -5.18
CA MET A 49 5.85 2.11 -3.93
C MET A 49 5.88 3.64 -3.86
N PRO A 50 6.83 4.38 -4.52
CA PRO A 50 6.84 5.84 -4.49
C PRO A 50 5.56 6.52 -4.98
N PHE A 51 4.76 5.82 -5.80
CA PHE A 51 3.51 6.34 -6.38
C PHE A 51 2.29 6.09 -5.47
N HIS A 52 2.47 5.33 -4.38
CA HIS A 52 1.42 4.97 -3.46
C HIS A 52 1.53 5.73 -2.13
N GLY A 53 0.38 6.01 -1.54
CA GLY A 53 0.27 6.65 -0.25
C GLY A 53 -1.17 6.85 0.17
N ALA A 54 -1.34 7.41 1.36
CA ALA A 54 -2.65 7.69 1.92
C ALA A 54 -2.67 9.06 2.61
N TYR A 55 -3.83 9.66 2.65
CA TYR A 55 -4.08 10.82 3.48
C TYR A 55 -4.40 10.39 4.91
N GLU A 56 -3.81 11.06 5.88
CA GLU A 56 -4.06 10.87 7.30
C GLU A 56 -4.40 12.19 7.97
N GLY A 57 -5.17 12.14 9.03
CA GLY A 57 -5.49 13.29 9.85
C GLY A 57 -6.77 13.10 10.65
N LYS A 58 -6.90 13.88 11.73
CA LYS A 58 -8.04 13.82 12.65
C LYS A 58 -9.39 14.04 11.94
N ALA A 59 -9.43 14.90 10.92
CA ALA A 59 -10.63 15.12 10.14
C ALA A 59 -11.14 13.84 9.46
N LEU A 60 -10.23 12.98 8.96
CA LEU A 60 -10.60 11.69 8.37
C LEU A 60 -11.16 10.72 9.40
N GLU A 61 -10.64 10.71 10.62
CA GLU A 61 -11.14 9.86 11.70
C GLU A 61 -12.57 10.25 12.11
N ASN A 62 -12.87 11.55 12.16
CA ASN A 62 -14.22 12.05 12.42
C ASN A 62 -15.22 11.60 11.34
N TYR A 63 -14.80 11.60 10.08
CA TYR A 63 -15.65 11.14 8.97
C TYR A 63 -15.82 9.62 8.90
N ARG A 64 -14.90 8.83 9.45
CA ARG A 64 -15.09 7.36 9.53
C ARG A 64 -16.36 6.98 10.27
N LYS A 65 -16.67 7.67 11.36
CA LYS A 65 -17.93 7.45 12.11
C LYS A 65 -19.14 7.76 11.25
N TYR A 66 -19.11 8.87 10.53
CA TYR A 66 -20.17 9.22 9.59
C TYR A 66 -20.36 8.14 8.51
N PHE A 67 -19.30 7.67 7.88
CA PHE A 67 -19.41 6.65 6.84
C PHE A 67 -19.91 5.31 7.39
N SER A 68 -19.53 4.92 8.60
CA SER A 68 -20.06 3.73 9.25
C SER A 68 -21.58 3.81 9.47
N GLU A 69 -22.08 4.93 9.95
CA GLU A 69 -23.52 5.15 10.14
C GLU A 69 -24.26 5.24 8.78
N TYR A 70 -23.66 5.92 7.81
CA TYR A 70 -24.25 6.06 6.47
C TYR A 70 -24.42 4.71 5.76
N VAL A 71 -23.43 3.81 5.86
CA VAL A 71 -23.51 2.46 5.27
C VAL A 71 -24.68 1.67 5.86
N SER A 72 -24.92 1.81 7.19
CA SER A 72 -25.99 1.09 7.88
C SER A 72 -27.38 1.70 7.61
N PHE A 73 -27.48 3.02 7.58
CA PHE A 73 -28.74 3.76 7.46
C PHE A 73 -28.60 4.98 6.52
N PRO A 74 -28.39 4.76 5.21
CA PRO A 74 -28.21 5.86 4.27
C PRO A 74 -29.46 6.76 4.23
N TYR A 75 -29.24 8.06 4.14
CA TYR A 75 -30.29 9.10 4.08
C TYR A 75 -31.14 9.25 5.34
N SER A 76 -30.77 8.65 6.46
CA SER A 76 -31.48 8.86 7.72
C SER A 76 -31.28 10.29 8.27
N ARG A 77 -32.27 10.77 9.05
CA ARG A 77 -32.13 12.05 9.77
C ARG A 77 -30.91 12.02 10.70
N HIS A 78 -30.63 10.89 11.35
CA HIS A 78 -29.50 10.71 12.25
C HIS A 78 -28.16 10.95 11.54
N VAL A 79 -28.01 10.43 10.33
CA VAL A 79 -26.81 10.65 9.52
C VAL A 79 -26.63 12.13 9.15
N GLN A 80 -27.74 12.81 8.81
CA GLN A 80 -27.70 14.25 8.51
C GLN A 80 -27.31 15.07 9.74
N GLU A 81 -27.88 14.77 10.89
CA GLU A 81 -27.54 15.42 12.16
C GLU A 81 -26.07 15.20 12.55
N LEU A 82 -25.54 14.00 12.28
CA LEU A 82 -24.10 13.69 12.50
C LEU A 82 -23.20 14.52 11.59
N ILE A 83 -23.49 14.64 10.30
CA ILE A 83 -22.76 15.52 9.37
C ILE A 83 -22.77 16.96 9.87
N ASP A 84 -23.93 17.47 10.23
CA ASP A 84 -24.07 18.86 10.67
C ASP A 84 -23.32 19.11 11.98
N SER A 85 -23.28 18.11 12.86
CA SER A 85 -22.47 18.13 14.08
C SER A 85 -20.97 18.16 13.79
N LEU A 86 -20.49 17.34 12.85
CA LEU A 86 -19.08 17.33 12.45
C LEU A 86 -18.68 18.65 11.80
N LYS A 87 -19.52 19.20 10.93
CA LYS A 87 -19.28 20.52 10.30
C LYS A 87 -19.21 21.64 11.31
N ARG A 88 -20.04 21.60 12.35
CA ARG A 88 -20.01 22.62 13.43
C ARG A 88 -18.74 22.51 14.29
N ALA A 89 -18.27 21.28 14.55
CA ALA A 89 -17.10 21.03 15.39
C ALA A 89 -15.77 21.33 14.69
N ASP A 90 -15.64 20.87 13.43
CA ASP A 90 -14.36 20.83 12.71
C ASP A 90 -14.36 21.76 11.46
N GLY A 91 -15.48 22.44 11.16
CA GLY A 91 -15.67 23.18 9.93
C GLY A 91 -15.98 22.26 8.74
N GLU A 92 -16.05 22.82 7.53
CA GLU A 92 -16.17 22.00 6.33
C GLU A 92 -14.90 21.18 6.12
N PHE A 93 -15.09 19.90 5.77
CA PHE A 93 -13.98 19.01 5.45
C PHE A 93 -13.19 19.56 4.26
N SER A 94 -11.87 19.67 4.44
CA SER A 94 -10.94 20.04 3.39
C SER A 94 -9.77 19.08 3.37
N ILE A 95 -9.34 18.70 2.17
CA ILE A 95 -8.14 17.87 1.99
C ILE A 95 -6.88 18.55 2.57
N ASN A 96 -6.88 19.87 2.70
CA ASN A 96 -5.79 20.61 3.31
C ASN A 96 -5.64 20.38 4.82
N GLN A 97 -6.63 19.75 5.46
CA GLN A 97 -6.57 19.31 6.86
C GLN A 97 -5.90 17.94 7.02
N LEU A 98 -5.54 17.31 5.91
CA LEU A 98 -4.92 15.99 5.88
C LEU A 98 -3.46 16.08 5.49
N THR A 99 -2.67 15.14 5.99
CA THR A 99 -1.28 14.95 5.59
C THR A 99 -1.19 13.74 4.68
N TYR A 100 -0.61 13.92 3.50
CA TYR A 100 -0.33 12.80 2.61
C TYR A 100 0.95 12.09 3.04
N LYS A 101 0.85 10.80 3.33
CA LYS A 101 1.99 9.95 3.67
C LYS A 101 2.24 8.94 2.56
N ARG A 102 3.47 8.91 2.08
CA ARG A 102 3.91 7.93 1.08
C ARG A 102 4.20 6.60 1.74
N ASP A 103 3.73 5.52 1.14
CA ASP A 103 3.93 4.16 1.65
C ASP A 103 5.41 3.80 1.78
N ILE A 104 6.23 4.23 0.82
CA ILE A 104 7.68 3.98 0.84
C ILE A 104 8.39 4.51 2.09
N MET A 105 7.80 5.52 2.75
CA MET A 105 8.34 6.11 3.97
C MET A 105 7.76 5.51 5.25
N THR A 106 6.79 4.59 5.16
CA THR A 106 6.02 4.13 6.34
C THR A 106 5.80 2.63 6.41
N VAL A 107 5.84 1.92 5.28
CA VAL A 107 5.61 0.46 5.23
C VAL A 107 6.79 -0.27 5.83
N ASP A 108 6.53 -1.14 6.80
CA ASP A 108 7.56 -1.93 7.46
C ASP A 108 7.88 -3.26 6.75
N SER A 109 9.00 -3.85 7.10
CA SER A 109 9.48 -5.11 6.54
C SER A 109 8.55 -6.28 6.84
N ALA A 110 7.92 -6.31 8.02
CA ALA A 110 7.03 -7.38 8.42
C ALA A 110 5.78 -7.44 7.54
N PHE A 111 5.19 -6.28 7.24
CA PHE A 111 4.05 -6.18 6.33
C PHE A 111 4.42 -6.70 4.93
N LEU A 112 5.52 -6.22 4.35
CA LEU A 112 5.93 -6.63 3.00
C LEU A 112 6.26 -8.11 2.91
N VAL A 113 7.00 -8.65 3.87
CA VAL A 113 7.30 -10.09 3.92
C VAL A 113 6.03 -10.91 3.99
N ASN A 114 5.12 -10.58 4.91
CA ASN A 114 3.86 -11.29 5.04
C ASN A 114 3.04 -11.22 3.74
N HIS A 115 2.98 -10.06 3.11
CA HIS A 115 2.26 -9.86 1.85
C HIS A 115 2.86 -10.72 0.72
N ILE A 116 4.18 -10.71 0.53
CA ILE A 116 4.87 -11.52 -0.48
C ILE A 116 4.62 -13.01 -0.23
N GLU A 117 4.78 -13.47 1.00
CA GLU A 117 4.56 -14.90 1.35
C GLU A 117 3.13 -15.35 0.99
N TRP A 118 2.11 -14.55 1.35
CA TRP A 118 0.72 -14.86 1.01
C TRP A 118 0.44 -14.82 -0.47
N ALA A 119 0.93 -13.81 -1.19
CA ALA A 119 0.77 -13.70 -2.64
C ALA A 119 1.37 -14.92 -3.36
N PHE A 120 2.60 -15.31 -3.00
CA PHE A 120 3.26 -16.49 -3.56
C PHE A 120 2.56 -17.79 -3.20
N LYS A 121 2.08 -17.94 -1.96
CA LYS A 121 1.31 -19.09 -1.55
C LYS A 121 0.07 -19.25 -2.41
N VAL A 122 -0.73 -18.21 -2.57
CA VAL A 122 -1.93 -18.22 -3.39
C VAL A 122 -1.58 -18.53 -4.85
N TRP A 123 -0.59 -17.87 -5.41
CA TRP A 123 -0.17 -18.08 -6.79
C TRP A 123 0.31 -19.52 -7.07
N ARG A 124 1.15 -20.08 -6.19
CA ARG A 124 1.73 -21.41 -6.37
C ARG A 124 0.77 -22.56 -6.04
N GLU A 125 -0.13 -22.40 -5.08
CA GLU A 125 -1.02 -23.46 -4.60
C GLU A 125 -2.37 -23.53 -5.34
N GLN A 126 -2.83 -22.42 -5.92
CA GLN A 126 -4.13 -22.41 -6.60
C GLN A 126 -4.03 -22.97 -8.03
N PRO A 127 -5.05 -23.74 -8.48
CA PRO A 127 -5.03 -24.34 -9.82
C PRO A 127 -4.85 -23.36 -10.98
N TRP A 128 -5.40 -22.17 -10.85
CA TRP A 128 -5.29 -21.12 -11.86
C TRP A 128 -3.88 -20.50 -11.93
N GLY A 129 -3.11 -20.55 -10.84
CA GLY A 129 -1.76 -19.97 -10.77
C GLY A 129 -0.79 -20.58 -11.78
N LYS A 130 -1.01 -21.83 -12.19
CA LYS A 130 -0.20 -22.50 -13.23
C LYS A 130 -0.30 -21.86 -14.62
N HIS A 131 -1.33 -21.05 -14.82
CA HIS A 131 -1.60 -20.34 -16.09
C HIS A 131 -1.21 -18.86 -16.04
N VAL A 132 -0.67 -18.41 -14.92
CA VAL A 132 -0.25 -17.02 -14.68
C VAL A 132 1.28 -17.00 -14.63
N ASP A 133 1.90 -16.32 -15.58
CA ASP A 133 3.34 -16.10 -15.58
C ASP A 133 3.75 -15.09 -14.51
N PHE A 134 5.05 -14.96 -14.28
CA PHE A 134 5.59 -14.10 -13.23
C PHE A 134 5.27 -12.62 -13.44
N ASP A 135 5.33 -12.14 -14.67
CA ASP A 135 5.08 -10.73 -14.97
C ASP A 135 3.60 -10.38 -14.73
N THR A 136 2.69 -11.23 -15.19
CA THR A 136 1.26 -11.12 -14.90
C THR A 136 0.97 -11.23 -13.40
N PHE A 137 1.67 -12.11 -12.68
CA PHE A 137 1.55 -12.19 -11.22
C PHE A 137 1.97 -10.88 -10.55
N CYS A 138 3.09 -10.28 -10.96
CA CYS A 138 3.56 -9.01 -10.41
C CYS A 138 2.58 -7.86 -10.66
N GLU A 139 1.96 -7.81 -11.83
CA GLU A 139 1.06 -6.70 -12.19
C GLU A 139 -0.34 -6.81 -11.55
N TYR A 140 -0.89 -8.02 -11.42
CA TYR A 140 -2.31 -8.20 -11.08
C TYR A 140 -2.59 -8.92 -9.76
N ILE A 141 -1.62 -9.64 -9.20
CA ILE A 141 -1.83 -10.43 -7.97
C ILE A 141 -0.98 -9.91 -6.82
N LEU A 142 0.26 -9.57 -7.09
CA LEU A 142 1.21 -9.11 -6.09
C LEU A 142 0.92 -7.70 -5.53
N PRO A 143 0.32 -6.72 -6.25
CA PRO A 143 0.13 -5.39 -5.69
C PRO A 143 -0.68 -5.40 -4.39
N TYR A 144 -0.19 -4.71 -3.37
CA TYR A 144 -0.87 -4.56 -2.07
C TYR A 144 -1.87 -3.39 -2.04
N ARG A 145 -1.85 -2.54 -3.07
CA ARG A 145 -2.83 -1.49 -3.31
C ARG A 145 -3.44 -1.65 -4.69
N ILE A 146 -4.73 -1.40 -4.75
CA ILE A 146 -5.47 -1.23 -6.00
C ILE A 146 -5.55 0.27 -6.25
N GLY A 147 -4.95 0.72 -7.35
CA GLY A 147 -4.90 2.13 -7.75
C GLY A 147 -6.21 2.60 -8.37
#